data_d260a4411ade12c771d2a3a70c7cd4de
#
_entry.id   d260a4411ade12c771d2a3a70c7cd4de
#
_cell.length_a   1.000
_cell.length_b   1.000
_cell.length_c   1.000
_cell.angle_alpha   90.00
_cell.angle_beta   90.00
_cell.angle_gamma   90.00
#
_symmetry.space_group_name_H-M   'P 1'
#
loop_
_entity.id
_entity.type
_entity.pdbx_description
1 polymer ?
#
loop_
_entity_poly.entity_id
_entity_poly.type
_entity_poly.pdbx_seq_one_letter_code
_entity_poly.pdbx_strand_id
1 'polypeptide(L)'
;MEIIKNRYGNDRVIEKIGPDKLRIMGESEFSRGSQDEDGNQTMFDFEGGPCLNVGGKIRYMKTQWTILEIKPEKSDHRGLCSVQIKVKL
;
A
#
# COMPACT_ATOMS: atom_id res chain seq x y z
N MET A 1 3.67 -14.07 -0.34
CA MET A 1 4.32 -12.87 0.25
C MET A 1 5.43 -12.41 -0.66
N GLU A 2 5.54 -11.12 -0.87
CA GLU A 2 6.56 -10.54 -1.74
C GLU A 2 7.23 -9.36 -1.03
N ILE A 3 8.51 -9.16 -1.27
CA ILE A 3 9.28 -8.07 -0.67
C ILE A 3 9.63 -7.08 -1.78
N ILE A 4 9.28 -5.81 -1.57
CA ILE A 4 9.65 -4.70 -2.46
C ILE A 4 10.68 -3.86 -1.73
N LYS A 5 11.84 -3.65 -2.35
CA LYS A 5 12.86 -2.75 -1.82
C LYS A 5 12.60 -1.33 -2.31
N ASN A 6 12.64 -0.38 -1.39
CA ASN A 6 12.56 1.02 -1.78
C ASN A 6 13.96 1.57 -2.05
N ARG A 7 14.03 2.81 -2.54
CA ARG A 7 15.31 3.46 -2.89
C ARG A 7 16.20 3.77 -1.69
N TYR A 8 15.69 3.68 -0.47
CA TYR A 8 16.45 3.92 0.75
C TYR A 8 16.92 2.62 1.40
N GLY A 9 16.66 1.49 0.75
CA GLY A 9 17.06 0.19 1.28
C GLY A 9 16.10 -0.43 2.29
N ASN A 10 14.99 0.25 2.60
CA ASN A 10 13.96 -0.30 3.48
C ASN A 10 13.03 -1.21 2.70
N ASP A 11 12.68 -2.33 3.27
CA ASP A 11 11.81 -3.28 2.59
C ASP A 11 10.34 -2.98 2.87
N ARG A 12 9.51 -3.23 1.87
CA ARG A 12 8.06 -3.27 2.01
C ARG A 12 7.59 -4.68 1.71
N VAL A 13 6.73 -5.20 2.56
CA VAL A 13 6.22 -6.55 2.40
C VAL A 13 4.80 -6.46 1.88
N ILE A 14 4.53 -7.19 0.79
CA ILE A 14 3.18 -7.34 0.26
C ILE A 14 2.73 -8.75 0.57
N GLU A 15 1.54 -8.89 1.15
CA GLU A 15 0.93 -10.20 1.35
C GLU A 15 -0.52 -10.18 0.87
N LYS A 16 -0.96 -11.32 0.37
CA LYS A 16 -2.35 -11.50 -0.03
C LYS A 16 -3.15 -11.96 1.19
N ILE A 17 -4.11 -11.16 1.62
CA ILE A 17 -4.90 -11.43 2.82
C ILE A 17 -6.32 -11.88 2.50
N GLY A 18 -6.66 -11.97 1.22
CA GLY A 18 -7.97 -12.42 0.76
C GLY A 18 -7.94 -12.57 -0.75
N PRO A 19 -9.03 -13.04 -1.37
CA PRO A 19 -9.08 -13.27 -2.81
C PRO A 19 -8.92 -11.97 -3.63
N ASP A 20 -9.27 -10.83 -3.04
CA ASP A 20 -9.23 -9.53 -3.69
C ASP A 20 -8.58 -8.46 -2.83
N LYS A 21 -7.77 -8.87 -1.84
CA LYS A 21 -7.14 -7.92 -0.91
C LYS A 21 -5.67 -8.21 -0.74
N LEU A 22 -4.89 -7.14 -0.75
CA LEU A 22 -3.46 -7.18 -0.45
C LEU A 22 -3.20 -6.25 0.74
N ARG A 23 -2.19 -6.59 1.53
CA ARG A 23 -1.68 -5.71 2.59
C ARG A 23 -0.24 -5.38 2.28
N ILE A 24 0.10 -4.10 2.37
CA ILE A 24 1.46 -3.61 2.23
C ILE A 24 1.87 -3.04 3.56
N MET A 25 3.01 -3.50 4.08
CA MET A 25 3.52 -3.03 5.36
C MET A 25 5.03 -2.84 5.32
N GLY A 26 5.51 -1.94 6.13
CA GLY A 26 6.93 -1.67 6.26
C GLY A 26 7.20 -0.45 7.11
N GLU A 27 8.45 -0.24 7.46
CA GLU A 27 8.86 0.93 8.20
C GLU A 27 8.81 2.16 7.29
N SER A 28 8.18 3.23 7.79
CA SER A 28 8.15 4.51 7.11
C SER A 28 7.97 5.60 8.15
N GLU A 29 8.89 6.54 8.20
CA GLU A 29 8.75 7.70 9.05
C GLU A 29 7.71 8.66 8.49
N PHE A 30 7.54 8.64 7.18
CA PHE A 30 6.59 9.51 6.50
C PHE A 30 5.74 8.71 5.54
N SER A 31 4.45 8.86 5.71
CA SER A 31 3.48 8.38 4.75
C SER A 31 2.48 9.51 4.54
N ARG A 32 2.02 9.68 3.31
CA ARG A 32 1.02 10.68 2.99
C ARG A 32 -0.17 10.02 2.33
N GLY A 33 -1.35 10.49 2.70
CA GLY A 33 -2.57 10.05 2.10
C GLY A 33 -3.38 11.23 1.60
N SER A 34 -4.23 10.99 0.63
CA SER A 34 -5.21 11.96 0.16
C SER A 34 -6.59 11.33 0.23
N GLN A 35 -7.59 12.16 0.50
CA GLN A 35 -8.98 11.72 0.60
C GLN A 35 -9.84 12.53 -0.37
N ASP A 36 -10.93 11.93 -0.84
CA ASP A 36 -11.93 12.63 -1.61
C ASP A 36 -12.92 13.34 -0.68
N GLU A 37 -13.96 13.96 -1.27
CA GLU A 37 -14.97 14.70 -0.52
C GLU A 37 -15.76 13.83 0.46
N ASP A 38 -15.88 12.53 0.17
CA ASP A 38 -16.59 11.58 1.00
C ASP A 38 -15.71 10.94 2.07
N GLY A 39 -14.44 11.35 2.12
CA GLY A 39 -13.49 10.80 3.08
C GLY A 39 -12.84 9.49 2.65
N ASN A 40 -13.08 9.04 1.42
CA ASN A 40 -12.44 7.83 0.90
C ASN A 40 -11.00 8.11 0.53
N GLN A 41 -10.11 7.20 0.91
CA GLN A 41 -8.70 7.32 0.60
C GLN A 41 -8.48 7.13 -0.90
N THR A 42 -7.85 8.11 -1.55
CA THR A 42 -7.58 8.06 -2.99
C THR A 42 -6.13 7.80 -3.32
N MET A 43 -5.23 8.05 -2.37
CA MET A 43 -3.80 7.88 -2.57
C MET A 43 -3.13 7.57 -1.24
N PHE A 44 -2.10 6.76 -1.29
CA PHE A 44 -1.23 6.53 -0.15
C PHE A 44 0.21 6.38 -0.64
N ASP A 45 1.11 7.17 -0.08
CA ASP A 45 2.51 7.21 -0.51
C ASP A 45 3.40 6.86 0.68
N PHE A 46 4.10 5.71 0.58
CA PHE A 46 5.16 5.38 1.52
C PHE A 46 6.42 6.17 1.17
N GLU A 47 7.17 6.55 2.17
CA GLU A 47 8.47 7.20 1.92
C GLU A 47 9.36 6.28 1.08
N GLY A 48 9.84 6.78 -0.04
CA GLY A 48 10.64 6.00 -0.98
C GLY A 48 9.85 5.01 -1.83
N GLY A 49 8.54 5.03 -1.73
CA GLY A 49 7.62 4.15 -2.47
C GLY A 49 7.20 2.91 -1.69
N PRO A 50 6.19 2.18 -2.16
CA PRO A 50 5.41 2.45 -3.36
C PRO A 50 4.40 3.58 -3.17
N CYS A 51 3.97 4.17 -4.28
CA CYS A 51 2.89 5.13 -4.31
C CYS A 51 1.64 4.43 -4.83
N LEU A 52 0.59 4.45 -4.03
CA LEU A 52 -0.66 3.75 -4.33
C LEU A 52 -1.72 4.76 -4.71
N ASN A 53 -2.45 4.51 -5.80
CA ASN A 53 -3.55 5.34 -6.24
C ASN A 53 -4.74 4.48 -6.60
N VAL A 54 -5.93 4.91 -6.21
CA VAL A 54 -7.16 4.25 -6.67
C VAL A 54 -7.24 4.37 -8.19
N GLY A 55 -7.49 3.25 -8.88
CA GLY A 55 -7.44 3.18 -10.33
C GLY A 55 -6.05 2.88 -10.89
N GLY A 56 -5.02 2.96 -10.06
CA GLY A 56 -3.65 2.62 -10.44
C GLY A 56 -3.41 1.12 -10.40
N LYS A 57 -2.18 0.74 -10.69
CA LYS A 57 -1.78 -0.67 -10.76
C LYS A 57 -0.75 -0.98 -9.70
N ILE A 58 -0.80 -2.21 -9.21
CA ILE A 58 0.23 -2.76 -8.34
C ILE A 58 0.58 -4.16 -8.84
N ARG A 59 1.87 -4.49 -8.80
CA ARG A 59 2.34 -5.81 -9.18
C ARG A 59 2.56 -6.67 -7.94
N TYR A 60 1.97 -7.86 -7.96
CA TYR A 60 2.15 -8.84 -6.89
C TYR A 60 2.27 -10.23 -7.50
N MET A 61 3.34 -10.95 -7.17
CA MET A 61 3.61 -12.31 -7.66
C MET A 61 3.51 -12.42 -9.19
N LYS A 62 4.15 -11.47 -9.88
CA LYS A 62 4.19 -11.36 -11.35
C LYS A 62 2.84 -11.05 -12.00
N THR A 63 1.82 -10.77 -11.21
CA THR A 63 0.49 -10.40 -11.70
C THR A 63 0.25 -8.92 -11.42
N GLN A 64 -0.30 -8.22 -12.39
CA GLN A 64 -0.64 -6.81 -12.24
C GLN A 64 -2.11 -6.70 -11.82
N TRP A 65 -2.33 -5.97 -10.74
CA TRP A 65 -3.65 -5.80 -10.15
C TRP A 65 -4.06 -4.33 -10.22
N THR A 66 -5.35 -4.07 -10.39
CA THR A 66 -5.91 -2.71 -10.32
C THR A 66 -6.36 -2.43 -8.90
N ILE A 67 -5.97 -1.28 -8.37
CA ILE A 67 -6.34 -0.85 -7.02
C ILE A 67 -7.74 -0.24 -7.05
N LEU A 68 -8.65 -0.80 -6.27
CA LEU A 68 -10.03 -0.32 -6.18
C LEU A 68 -10.27 0.55 -4.95
N GLU A 69 -9.67 0.19 -3.83
CA GLU A 69 -9.81 0.92 -2.57
C GLU A 69 -8.49 0.89 -1.81
N ILE A 70 -8.23 1.94 -1.06
CA ILE A 70 -7.07 2.04 -0.18
C ILE A 70 -7.59 2.28 1.23
N LYS A 71 -7.16 1.42 2.17
CA LYS A 71 -7.54 1.52 3.56
C LYS A 71 -6.30 1.49 4.43
N PRO A 72 -5.80 2.67 4.84
CA PRO A 72 -4.66 2.72 5.74
C PRO A 72 -5.02 2.08 7.07
N GLU A 73 -4.12 1.25 7.58
CA GLU A 73 -4.22 0.69 8.90
C GLU A 73 -3.40 1.54 9.87
N LYS A 74 -3.46 1.21 11.12
CA LYS A 74 -2.80 1.98 12.17
C LYS A 74 -1.27 1.86 12.06
N SER A 75 -0.58 3.00 12.08
CA SER A 75 0.87 3.02 12.23
C SER A 75 1.23 2.91 13.71
N ASP A 76 2.31 2.22 14.03
CA ASP A 76 2.80 2.20 15.40
C ASP A 76 3.84 3.30 15.62
N HIS A 77 4.30 3.43 16.86
CA HIS A 77 5.27 4.45 17.26
C HIS A 77 6.69 4.19 16.76
N ARG A 78 6.92 3.07 16.10
CA ARG A 78 8.21 2.71 15.49
C ARG A 78 8.28 3.09 14.03
N GLY A 79 7.23 3.75 13.52
CA GLY A 79 7.15 4.10 12.12
C GLY A 79 6.68 2.95 11.22
N LEU A 80 6.16 1.87 11.80
CA LEU A 80 5.62 0.77 11.03
C LEU A 80 4.25 1.16 10.47
N CYS A 81 4.13 1.18 9.15
CA CYS A 81 2.91 1.50 8.43
C CYS A 81 2.34 0.26 7.77
N SER A 82 1.03 0.16 7.76
CA SER A 82 0.32 -0.93 7.11
C SER A 82 -0.89 -0.38 6.37
N VAL A 83 -1.09 -0.85 5.15
CA VAL A 83 -2.18 -0.41 4.29
C VAL A 83 -2.82 -1.62 3.64
N GLN A 84 -4.14 -1.73 3.74
CA GLN A 84 -4.89 -2.72 2.98
C GLN A 84 -5.38 -2.09 1.68
N ILE A 85 -5.30 -2.84 0.60
CA ILE A 85 -5.87 -2.41 -0.67
C ILE A 85 -6.79 -3.50 -1.21
N LYS A 86 -7.93 -3.07 -1.74
CA LYS A 86 -8.81 -3.95 -2.48
C LYS A 86 -8.40 -3.89 -3.94
N VAL A 87 -8.27 -5.04 -4.58
CA VAL A 87 -7.71 -5.13 -5.93
C VAL A 87 -8.55 -6.05 -6.81
N LYS A 88 -8.35 -5.90 -8.12
CA LYS A 88 -8.91 -6.83 -9.12
C LYS A 88 -7.89 -7.05 -10.23
N LEU A 89 -8.01 -8.15 -10.92
CA LEU A 89 -7.21 -8.45 -12.11
C LEU A 89 -7.58 -7.59 -13.31
#